data_2366bab442b0e6de007b3b90f68b56b9
#
_entry.id   2366bab442b0e6de007b3b90f68b56b9
#
_cell.length_a   1.000
_cell.length_b   1.000
_cell.length_c   1.000
_cell.angle_alpha   90.00
_cell.angle_beta   90.00
_cell.angle_gamma   90.00
#
_symmetry.space_group_name_H-M   'P 1'
#
loop_
_entity.id
_entity.type
_entity.pdbx_description
1 polymer ?
#
loop_
_entity_poly.entity_id
_entity_poly.type
_entity_poly.pdbx_seq_one_letter_code
_entity_poly.pdbx_strand_id
1 'polypeptide(L)'
;LHIHDRRQRQMCIRDRPVFQIILSTSKKESWRRNPIGLNSSDLAMHVAIPEVDGRINGGIVSFKSEQAIDPALQFPISKHKVEKTLSKKIINKVEKWHALRSKKNEEKRIAIVLSSYPGRDFQLAHALGLDTIKSTKHILGFLGDNGFKFSNPDKFFEKLKSSRIEIPIKLYERLLNLIPLKPRTKLFKTWGGFEEDVFFEKDKFVLQGYKNNNFFVLVQPSRGLLEDKKADYHDLETVSY
;
A
#
# COMPACT_ATOMS: atom_id res chain seq x y z
N LEU A 1 21.74 22.41 23.16
CA LEU A 1 20.49 23.06 22.70
C LEU A 1 19.73 22.18 21.70
N HIS A 2 20.39 21.45 20.75
CA HIS A 2 19.72 20.65 19.73
C HIS A 2 19.15 19.32 20.20
N ILE A 3 19.61 18.72 21.30
CA ILE A 3 19.15 17.43 21.82
C ILE A 3 17.79 17.57 22.53
N HIS A 4 17.54 18.71 23.18
CA HIS A 4 16.25 18.97 23.84
C HIS A 4 15.12 19.15 22.82
N ASP A 5 15.42 19.81 21.71
CA ASP A 5 14.47 20.09 20.64
C ASP A 5 14.06 18.78 19.90
N ARG A 6 14.97 17.81 19.74
CA ARG A 6 14.64 16.46 19.22
C ARG A 6 13.74 15.66 20.17
N ARG A 7 13.99 15.70 21.48
CA ARG A 7 13.12 15.02 22.46
C ARG A 7 11.73 15.63 22.54
N GLN A 8 11.62 16.94 22.44
CA GLN A 8 10.34 17.64 22.42
C GLN A 8 9.57 17.35 21.14
N ARG A 9 10.22 17.30 19.97
CA ARG A 9 9.61 16.87 18.71
C ARG A 9 9.17 15.41 18.75
N GLN A 10 9.94 14.50 19.30
CA GLN A 10 9.56 13.10 19.50
C GLN A 10 8.38 12.94 20.46
N MET A 11 8.29 13.75 21.51
CA MET A 11 7.13 13.72 22.41
C MET A 11 5.84 14.23 21.74
N CYS A 12 5.91 15.28 20.94
CA CYS A 12 4.76 15.79 20.20
C CYS A 12 4.26 14.82 19.10
N ILE A 13 5.16 14.05 18.51
CA ILE A 13 4.82 13.04 17.47
C ILE A 13 4.30 11.73 18.09
N ARG A 14 4.73 11.36 19.30
CA ARG A 14 4.29 10.11 19.96
C ARG A 14 2.79 10.01 20.19
N ASP A 15 2.12 11.13 20.44
CA ASP A 15 0.72 11.15 20.80
C ASP A 15 -0.23 11.44 19.62
N ARG A 16 0.28 11.99 18.52
CA ARG A 16 -0.52 12.38 17.36
C ARG A 16 0.22 12.13 16.04
N PRO A 17 -0.41 11.50 15.05
CA PRO A 17 0.18 11.37 13.73
C PRO A 17 0.32 12.74 13.07
N VAL A 18 1.48 13.04 12.53
CA VAL A 18 1.76 14.26 11.75
C VAL A 18 1.85 13.88 10.29
N PHE A 19 0.96 14.45 9.47
CA PHE A 19 0.96 14.22 8.03
C PHE A 19 1.74 15.32 7.32
N GLN A 20 2.77 14.92 6.58
CA GLN A 20 3.53 15.81 5.71
C GLN A 20 2.83 15.93 4.37
N ILE A 21 2.39 17.14 4.03
CA ILE A 21 1.87 17.45 2.69
C ILE A 21 2.98 17.97 1.80
N ILE A 22 2.85 17.74 0.49
CA ILE A 22 3.87 18.09 -0.52
C ILE A 22 3.36 19.24 -1.38
N LEU A 23 4.12 20.33 -1.39
CA LEU A 23 3.96 21.45 -2.31
C LEU A 23 5.01 21.27 -3.42
N SER A 24 4.65 20.55 -4.49
CA SER A 24 5.62 20.20 -5.53
C SER A 24 6.13 21.44 -6.25
N THR A 25 7.45 21.50 -6.43
CA THR A 25 8.12 22.56 -7.21
C THR A 25 7.97 22.36 -8.72
N SER A 26 7.48 21.21 -9.15
CA SER A 26 7.24 20.88 -10.55
C SER A 26 5.85 21.34 -11.02
N LYS A 27 5.71 21.52 -12.34
CA LYS A 27 4.39 21.63 -12.98
C LYS A 27 3.66 20.29 -12.96
N LYS A 28 2.33 20.31 -12.91
CA LYS A 28 1.50 19.09 -12.87
C LYS A 28 1.73 18.18 -14.08
N GLU A 29 1.87 18.76 -15.26
CA GLU A 29 2.12 18.05 -16.52
C GLU A 29 3.47 17.34 -16.52
N SER A 30 4.51 17.99 -16.01
CA SER A 30 5.85 17.40 -15.84
C SER A 30 5.83 16.22 -14.87
N TRP A 31 5.16 16.38 -13.75
CA TRP A 31 4.99 15.30 -12.77
C TRP A 31 4.25 14.09 -13.36
N ARG A 32 3.17 14.32 -14.14
CA ARG A 32 2.41 13.24 -14.79
C ARG A 32 3.19 12.44 -15.81
N ARG A 33 4.12 13.10 -16.50
CA ARG A 33 4.97 12.47 -17.55
C ARG A 33 6.20 11.78 -16.96
N ASN A 34 6.59 12.14 -15.74
CA ASN A 34 7.76 11.58 -15.09
C ASN A 34 7.40 10.22 -14.45
N PRO A 35 7.97 9.10 -14.93
CA PRO A 35 7.72 7.77 -14.34
C PRO A 35 8.23 7.66 -12.89
N ILE A 36 9.20 8.49 -12.51
CA ILE A 36 9.77 8.53 -11.15
C ILE A 36 8.85 9.34 -10.20
N GLY A 37 7.95 10.17 -10.73
CA GLY A 37 7.03 11.00 -9.94
C GLY A 37 7.64 12.34 -9.53
N LEU A 38 7.97 12.52 -8.24
CA LEU A 38 8.60 13.74 -7.73
C LEU A 38 10.02 13.90 -8.24
N ASN A 39 10.46 15.15 -8.41
CA ASN A 39 11.89 15.43 -8.62
C ASN A 39 12.70 15.13 -7.34
N SER A 40 14.02 14.98 -7.48
CA SER A 40 14.90 14.58 -6.38
C SER A 40 14.87 15.54 -5.19
N SER A 41 14.75 16.85 -5.46
CA SER A 41 14.68 17.87 -4.41
C SER A 41 13.37 17.78 -3.61
N ASP A 42 12.22 17.68 -4.31
CA ASP A 42 10.93 17.50 -3.64
C ASP A 42 10.89 16.18 -2.86
N LEU A 43 11.47 15.10 -3.41
CA LEU A 43 11.56 13.81 -2.74
C LEU A 43 12.38 13.90 -1.44
N ALA A 44 13.55 14.52 -1.49
CA ALA A 44 14.41 14.68 -0.32
C ALA A 44 13.73 15.52 0.77
N MET A 45 13.24 16.71 0.39
CA MET A 45 12.74 17.70 1.35
C MET A 45 11.34 17.39 1.90
N HIS A 46 10.48 16.79 1.10
CA HIS A 46 9.08 16.59 1.47
C HIS A 46 8.73 15.13 1.82
N VAL A 47 9.61 14.18 1.51
CA VAL A 47 9.39 12.76 1.83
C VAL A 47 10.49 12.24 2.74
N ALA A 48 11.74 12.14 2.26
CA ALA A 48 12.79 11.45 2.99
C ALA A 48 13.10 12.09 4.35
N ILE A 49 13.37 13.39 4.39
CA ILE A 49 13.66 14.09 5.66
C ILE A 49 12.48 14.04 6.63
N PRO A 50 11.22 14.33 6.22
CA PRO A 50 10.08 14.20 7.10
C PRO A 50 9.84 12.78 7.62
N GLU A 51 10.08 11.74 6.81
CA GLU A 51 9.95 10.34 7.26
C GLU A 51 10.99 9.99 8.33
N VAL A 52 12.22 10.48 8.21
CA VAL A 52 13.24 10.34 9.27
C VAL A 52 12.79 11.01 10.58
N ASP A 53 12.04 12.09 10.49
CA ASP A 53 11.41 12.75 11.64
C ASP A 53 10.14 12.03 12.14
N GLY A 54 9.75 10.90 11.57
CA GLY A 54 8.56 10.12 11.94
C GLY A 54 7.25 10.71 11.43
N ARG A 55 7.27 11.57 10.43
CA ARG A 55 6.06 12.10 9.79
C ARG A 55 5.51 11.11 8.75
N ILE A 56 4.21 11.08 8.62
CA ILE A 56 3.52 10.24 7.65
C ILE A 56 3.39 11.02 6.34
N ASN A 57 3.83 10.42 5.22
CA ASN A 57 3.60 11.02 3.91
C ASN A 57 2.11 11.17 3.62
N GLY A 58 1.63 12.41 3.56
CA GLY A 58 0.26 12.75 3.22
C GLY A 58 -0.01 12.68 1.71
N GLY A 59 0.91 13.17 0.92
CA GLY A 59 0.84 13.27 -0.53
C GLY A 59 0.89 14.70 -1.06
N ILE A 60 0.78 14.85 -2.39
CA ILE A 60 0.88 16.13 -3.09
C ILE A 60 -0.45 16.88 -2.99
N VAL A 61 -0.41 18.15 -2.58
CA VAL A 61 -1.59 19.05 -2.53
C VAL A 61 -1.56 20.15 -3.59
N SER A 62 -0.38 20.51 -4.10
CA SER A 62 -0.25 21.59 -5.08
C SER A 62 0.95 21.41 -6.01
N PHE A 63 0.86 22.05 -7.14
CA PHE A 63 1.92 22.15 -8.14
C PHE A 63 2.23 23.61 -8.46
N LYS A 64 3.47 23.88 -8.92
CA LYS A 64 3.80 25.19 -9.46
C LYS A 64 3.04 25.46 -10.77
N SER A 65 2.51 26.65 -10.86
CA SER A 65 1.99 27.20 -12.12
C SER A 65 2.71 28.50 -12.41
N GLU A 66 3.26 28.64 -13.61
CA GLU A 66 3.80 29.90 -14.07
C GLU A 66 2.65 30.85 -14.37
N GLN A 67 2.82 32.11 -13.97
CA GLN A 67 1.97 33.21 -14.36
C GLN A 67 2.65 34.00 -15.51
N ALA A 68 1.91 34.93 -16.10
CA ALA A 68 2.50 35.87 -17.06
C ALA A 68 3.71 36.60 -16.41
N ILE A 69 4.65 37.00 -17.28
CA ILE A 69 5.79 37.79 -16.85
C ILE A 69 5.26 39.10 -16.24
N ASP A 70 5.68 39.40 -15.03
CA ASP A 70 5.38 40.67 -14.38
C ASP A 70 6.09 41.78 -15.13
N PRO A 71 5.38 42.79 -15.68
CA PRO A 71 5.98 43.83 -16.52
C PRO A 71 7.01 44.67 -15.75
N ALA A 72 6.85 44.86 -14.46
CA ALA A 72 7.76 45.67 -13.64
C ALA A 72 9.02 44.88 -13.21
N LEU A 73 8.85 43.58 -12.91
CA LEU A 73 9.94 42.73 -12.50
C LEU A 73 10.61 42.01 -13.67
N GLN A 74 10.02 41.99 -14.83
CA GLN A 74 10.44 41.22 -16.02
C GLN A 74 10.74 39.75 -15.72
N PHE A 75 10.02 39.20 -14.76
CA PHE A 75 10.20 37.84 -14.23
C PHE A 75 8.85 37.14 -14.09
N PRO A 76 8.77 35.84 -14.45
CA PRO A 76 7.55 35.07 -14.24
C PRO A 76 7.32 34.78 -12.77
N ILE A 77 6.21 35.22 -12.22
CA ILE A 77 5.82 34.89 -10.86
C ILE A 77 5.27 33.48 -10.83
N SER A 78 5.94 32.60 -10.11
CA SER A 78 5.43 31.24 -9.88
C SER A 78 4.52 31.20 -8.66
N LYS A 79 3.33 30.66 -8.81
CA LYS A 79 2.38 30.42 -7.71
C LYS A 79 2.04 28.95 -7.59
N HIS A 80 1.78 28.48 -6.37
CA HIS A 80 1.28 27.14 -6.14
C HIS A 80 -0.22 27.06 -6.44
N LYS A 81 -0.61 26.16 -7.33
CA LYS A 81 -2.02 25.87 -7.63
C LYS A 81 -2.45 24.58 -6.92
N VAL A 82 -3.47 24.69 -6.10
CA VAL A 82 -4.01 23.54 -5.34
C VAL A 82 -4.65 22.54 -6.30
N GLU A 83 -4.34 21.26 -6.08
CA GLU A 83 -4.97 20.14 -6.78
C GLU A 83 -6.10 19.56 -5.90
N LYS A 84 -7.32 19.94 -6.20
CA LYS A 84 -8.51 19.61 -5.38
C LYS A 84 -8.71 18.10 -5.21
N THR A 85 -8.50 17.32 -6.26
CA THR A 85 -8.69 15.85 -6.22
C THR A 85 -7.68 15.17 -5.31
N LEU A 86 -6.42 15.55 -5.38
CA LEU A 86 -5.37 15.00 -4.53
C LEU A 86 -5.56 15.44 -3.08
N SER A 87 -5.88 16.71 -2.86
CA SER A 87 -6.17 17.25 -1.52
C SER A 87 -7.32 16.49 -0.84
N LYS A 88 -8.42 16.20 -1.58
CA LYS A 88 -9.54 15.40 -1.06
C LYS A 88 -9.10 13.99 -0.65
N LYS A 89 -8.21 13.34 -1.43
CA LYS A 89 -7.66 12.02 -1.06
C LYS A 89 -6.88 12.08 0.25
N ILE A 90 -6.12 13.15 0.46
CA ILE A 90 -5.34 13.33 1.70
C ILE A 90 -6.27 13.55 2.89
N ILE A 91 -7.28 14.38 2.75
CA ILE A 91 -8.29 14.60 3.82
C ILE A 91 -8.92 13.26 4.20
N ASN A 92 -9.41 12.49 3.22
CA ASN A 92 -9.98 11.16 3.48
C ASN A 92 -8.99 10.21 4.17
N LYS A 93 -7.68 10.29 3.84
CA LYS A 93 -6.65 9.50 4.51
C LYS A 93 -6.53 9.88 5.99
N VAL A 94 -6.48 11.17 6.29
CA VAL A 94 -6.41 11.68 7.67
C VAL A 94 -7.65 11.28 8.47
N GLU A 95 -8.84 11.43 7.90
CA GLU A 95 -10.11 11.00 8.51
C GLU A 95 -10.12 9.50 8.85
N LYS A 96 -9.64 8.66 7.93
CA LYS A 96 -9.53 7.21 8.17
C LYS A 96 -8.53 6.88 9.29
N TRP A 97 -7.41 7.58 9.36
CA TRP A 97 -6.45 7.44 10.44
C TRP A 97 -7.05 7.84 11.79
N HIS A 98 -7.79 8.94 11.83
CA HIS A 98 -8.51 9.36 13.03
C HIS A 98 -9.56 8.33 13.47
N ALA A 99 -10.36 7.85 12.54
CA ALA A 99 -11.36 6.81 12.80
C ALA A 99 -10.71 5.50 13.29
N LEU A 100 -9.56 5.11 12.73
CA LEU A 100 -8.82 3.92 13.19
C LEU A 100 -8.32 4.09 14.64
N ARG A 101 -7.84 5.27 15.01
CA ARG A 101 -7.41 5.56 16.39
C ARG A 101 -8.55 5.47 17.38
N SER A 102 -9.74 5.90 17.02
CA SER A 102 -10.93 5.93 17.86
C SER A 102 -11.55 4.55 18.07
N LYS A 103 -11.22 3.56 17.23
CA LYS A 103 -11.73 2.20 17.37
C LYS A 103 -11.00 1.42 18.47
N LYS A 104 -11.76 0.60 19.23
CA LYS A 104 -11.17 -0.39 20.11
C LYS A 104 -10.36 -1.42 19.31
N ASN A 105 -9.31 -1.98 19.91
CA ASN A 105 -8.45 -2.93 19.21
C ASN A 105 -9.22 -4.18 18.75
N GLU A 106 -10.19 -4.63 19.52
CA GLU A 106 -11.06 -5.76 19.16
C GLU A 106 -11.95 -5.52 17.92
N GLU A 107 -12.18 -4.26 17.52
CA GLU A 107 -12.99 -3.90 16.35
C GLU A 107 -12.15 -3.63 15.09
N LYS A 108 -10.83 -3.54 15.25
CA LYS A 108 -9.90 -3.28 14.15
C LYS A 108 -9.73 -4.53 13.30
N ARG A 109 -9.73 -4.34 11.99
CA ARG A 109 -9.47 -5.40 11.02
C ARG A 109 -8.04 -5.31 10.54
N ILE A 110 -7.34 -6.43 10.52
CA ILE A 110 -5.93 -6.51 10.11
C ILE A 110 -5.81 -7.55 9.01
N ALA A 111 -5.11 -7.17 7.94
CA ALA A 111 -4.68 -8.10 6.90
C ALA A 111 -3.16 -8.18 6.90
N ILE A 112 -2.62 -9.38 6.94
CA ILE A 112 -1.20 -9.67 6.81
C ILE A 112 -1.04 -10.43 5.50
N VAL A 113 -0.27 -9.87 4.56
CA VAL A 113 0.03 -10.53 3.30
C VAL A 113 1.46 -11.03 3.37
N LEU A 114 1.62 -12.34 3.26
CA LEU A 114 2.93 -13.00 3.29
C LEU A 114 3.42 -13.13 1.86
N SER A 115 4.58 -12.54 1.57
CA SER A 115 5.22 -12.69 0.28
C SER A 115 5.63 -14.14 0.06
N SER A 116 5.38 -14.68 -1.12
CA SER A 116 5.86 -15.99 -1.53
C SER A 116 6.87 -15.83 -2.66
N TYR A 117 8.02 -16.48 -2.54
CA TYR A 117 8.98 -16.51 -3.64
C TYR A 117 8.50 -17.54 -4.67
N PRO A 118 8.35 -17.17 -5.95
CA PRO A 118 7.85 -18.08 -6.96
C PRO A 118 8.76 -19.30 -7.13
N GLY A 119 8.18 -20.45 -7.26
CA GLY A 119 8.86 -21.61 -7.78
C GLY A 119 9.00 -22.85 -6.89
N ARG A 120 8.66 -22.81 -5.59
CA ARG A 120 8.81 -24.00 -4.73
C ARG A 120 7.79 -24.00 -3.61
N ASP A 121 6.99 -25.05 -3.49
CA ASP A 121 5.93 -25.19 -2.47
C ASP A 121 6.45 -25.19 -1.03
N PHE A 122 7.71 -25.56 -0.80
CA PHE A 122 8.35 -25.51 0.51
C PHE A 122 8.89 -24.11 0.88
N GLN A 123 8.83 -23.14 -0.02
CA GLN A 123 9.23 -21.75 0.24
C GLN A 123 8.04 -20.82 0.52
N LEU A 124 6.95 -21.39 1.04
CA LEU A 124 5.79 -20.62 1.46
C LEU A 124 6.21 -19.49 2.39
N ALA A 125 5.89 -18.26 2.02
CA ALA A 125 6.22 -17.05 2.78
C ALA A 125 7.74 -16.87 3.05
N HIS A 126 8.60 -17.40 2.19
CA HIS A 126 10.04 -17.31 2.37
C HIS A 126 10.53 -15.88 2.09
N ALA A 127 11.30 -15.33 3.01
CA ALA A 127 12.02 -14.08 2.84
C ALA A 127 13.48 -14.26 3.24
N LEU A 128 14.40 -13.63 2.52
CA LEU A 128 15.82 -13.77 2.74
C LEU A 128 16.22 -13.37 4.17
N GLY A 129 16.72 -14.30 4.96
CA GLY A 129 17.17 -14.06 6.34
C GLY A 129 16.04 -13.84 7.37
N LEU A 130 14.77 -13.92 6.98
CA LEU A 130 13.62 -13.76 7.86
C LEU A 130 12.80 -15.04 7.95
N ASP A 131 12.62 -15.58 9.15
CA ASP A 131 11.60 -16.59 9.43
C ASP A 131 10.21 -15.90 9.47
N THR A 132 9.60 -15.80 8.31
CA THR A 132 8.32 -15.09 8.12
C THR A 132 7.18 -15.72 8.93
N ILE A 133 7.15 -17.05 9.04
CA ILE A 133 6.11 -17.75 9.77
C ILE A 133 6.24 -17.49 11.27
N LYS A 134 7.44 -17.61 11.80
CA LYS A 134 7.72 -17.35 13.22
C LYS A 134 7.48 -15.87 13.55
N SER A 135 7.91 -14.96 12.68
CA SER A 135 7.67 -13.52 12.83
C SER A 135 6.17 -13.19 12.83
N THR A 136 5.41 -13.79 11.92
CA THR A 136 3.94 -13.62 11.86
C THR A 136 3.28 -14.15 13.15
N LYS A 137 3.69 -15.32 13.63
CA LYS A 137 3.20 -15.88 14.90
C LYS A 137 3.45 -14.92 16.07
N HIS A 138 4.65 -14.34 16.16
CA HIS A 138 4.98 -13.35 17.19
C HIS A 138 4.11 -12.08 17.07
N ILE A 139 3.92 -11.57 15.86
CA ILE A 139 3.06 -10.39 15.61
C ILE A 139 1.62 -10.70 16.05
N LEU A 140 1.08 -11.85 15.67
CA LEU A 140 -0.28 -12.25 16.05
C LEU A 140 -0.43 -12.42 17.56
N GLY A 141 0.54 -13.02 18.24
CA GLY A 141 0.59 -13.12 19.70
C GLY A 141 0.59 -11.75 20.36
N PHE A 142 1.53 -10.88 19.96
CA PHE A 142 1.62 -9.51 20.47
C PHE A 142 0.31 -8.71 20.27
N LEU A 143 -0.32 -8.83 19.12
CA LEU A 143 -1.60 -8.17 18.87
C LEU A 143 -2.72 -8.73 19.74
N GLY A 144 -2.74 -10.06 19.96
CA GLY A 144 -3.68 -10.70 20.88
C GLY A 144 -3.53 -10.17 22.32
N ASP A 145 -2.29 -10.08 22.82
CA ASP A 145 -1.98 -9.54 24.15
C ASP A 145 -2.38 -8.06 24.30
N ASN A 146 -2.47 -7.33 23.17
CA ASN A 146 -2.91 -5.94 23.12
C ASN A 146 -4.40 -5.76 22.79
N GLY A 147 -5.21 -6.78 23.01
CA GLY A 147 -6.68 -6.70 22.91
C GLY A 147 -7.26 -6.80 21.51
N PHE A 148 -6.46 -7.25 20.52
CA PHE A 148 -7.01 -7.62 19.23
C PHE A 148 -7.58 -9.04 19.27
N LYS A 149 -8.74 -9.27 18.65
CA LYS A 149 -9.38 -10.59 18.65
C LYS A 149 -8.68 -11.54 17.69
N PHE A 150 -7.67 -12.24 18.19
CA PHE A 150 -7.02 -13.35 17.51
C PHE A 150 -6.96 -14.57 18.42
N SER A 151 -7.39 -15.73 17.92
CA SER A 151 -7.43 -16.98 18.70
C SER A 151 -6.38 -17.97 18.20
N ASN A 152 -5.71 -18.66 19.13
CA ASN A 152 -4.78 -19.77 18.85
C ASN A 152 -3.64 -19.44 17.86
N PRO A 153 -2.71 -18.53 18.21
CA PRO A 153 -1.56 -18.23 17.36
C PRO A 153 -0.67 -19.45 17.09
N ASP A 154 -0.67 -20.44 17.96
CA ASP A 154 0.13 -21.66 17.79
C ASP A 154 -0.32 -22.52 16.61
N LYS A 155 -1.61 -22.59 16.34
CA LYS A 155 -2.18 -23.33 15.21
C LYS A 155 -2.22 -22.52 13.90
N PHE A 156 -1.66 -21.32 13.91
CA PHE A 156 -1.69 -20.42 12.77
C PHE A 156 -1.16 -21.07 11.49
N PHE A 157 0.01 -21.69 11.55
CA PHE A 157 0.68 -22.23 10.36
C PHE A 157 -0.07 -23.43 9.77
N GLU A 158 -0.58 -24.33 10.60
CA GLU A 158 -1.40 -25.46 10.15
C GLU A 158 -2.68 -24.97 9.47
N LYS A 159 -3.33 -23.98 10.08
CA LYS A 159 -4.52 -23.36 9.50
C LYS A 159 -4.22 -22.63 8.20
N LEU A 160 -3.11 -21.91 8.10
CA LEU A 160 -2.72 -21.24 6.85
C LEU A 160 -2.51 -22.23 5.71
N LYS A 161 -1.93 -23.40 5.97
CA LYS A 161 -1.74 -24.46 4.97
C LYS A 161 -3.07 -25.08 4.50
N SER A 162 -3.98 -25.34 5.41
CA SER A 162 -5.23 -26.07 5.16
C SER A 162 -6.40 -25.17 4.75
N SER A 163 -6.32 -23.86 4.97
CA SER A 163 -7.44 -22.95 4.75
C SER A 163 -7.30 -22.18 3.43
N ARG A 164 -8.45 -21.78 2.89
CA ARG A 164 -8.57 -20.95 1.69
C ARG A 164 -9.47 -19.75 1.98
N ILE A 165 -9.23 -18.65 1.30
CA ILE A 165 -10.09 -17.47 1.30
C ILE A 165 -10.72 -17.37 -0.07
N GLU A 166 -12.03 -17.28 -0.08
CA GLU A 166 -12.84 -17.19 -1.30
C GLU A 166 -13.26 -15.73 -1.50
N ILE A 167 -13.06 -15.23 -2.70
CA ILE A 167 -13.48 -13.90 -3.14
C ILE A 167 -14.51 -14.09 -4.25
N PRO A 168 -15.81 -13.87 -3.98
CA PRO A 168 -16.85 -13.98 -5.00
C PRO A 168 -16.56 -13.05 -6.17
N ILE A 169 -16.80 -13.52 -7.41
CA ILE A 169 -16.53 -12.74 -8.64
C ILE A 169 -17.21 -11.36 -8.61
N LYS A 170 -18.45 -11.28 -8.14
CA LYS A 170 -19.18 -10.01 -8.03
C LYS A 170 -18.49 -8.98 -7.13
N LEU A 171 -17.80 -9.43 -6.08
CA LEU A 171 -17.00 -8.56 -5.22
C LEU A 171 -15.74 -8.13 -5.94
N TYR A 172 -15.05 -9.06 -6.60
CA TYR A 172 -13.84 -8.80 -7.36
C TYR A 172 -14.08 -7.81 -8.50
N GLU A 173 -15.12 -8.00 -9.31
CA GLU A 173 -15.53 -7.06 -10.37
C GLU A 173 -15.80 -5.65 -9.83
N ARG A 174 -16.46 -5.56 -8.68
CA ARG A 174 -16.71 -4.28 -8.03
C ARG A 174 -15.42 -3.56 -7.62
N LEU A 175 -14.42 -4.30 -7.15
CA LEU A 175 -13.10 -3.76 -6.83
C LEU A 175 -12.32 -3.40 -8.09
N LEU A 176 -12.37 -4.24 -9.12
CA LEU A 176 -11.75 -4.01 -10.42
C LEU A 176 -12.30 -2.75 -11.11
N ASN A 177 -13.58 -2.45 -10.93
CA ASN A 177 -14.21 -1.24 -11.45
C ASN A 177 -13.70 0.05 -10.79
N LEU A 178 -12.97 -0.03 -9.68
CA LEU A 178 -12.26 1.12 -9.09
C LEU A 178 -10.97 1.46 -9.84
N ILE A 179 -10.45 0.54 -10.65
CA ILE A 179 -9.28 0.75 -11.49
C ILE A 179 -9.69 1.53 -12.74
N PRO A 180 -8.91 2.56 -13.16
CA PRO A 180 -9.20 3.29 -14.39
C PRO A 180 -9.32 2.36 -15.62
N LEU A 181 -10.16 2.73 -16.57
CA LEU A 181 -10.49 1.90 -17.73
C LEU A 181 -9.24 1.43 -18.51
N LYS A 182 -8.30 2.33 -18.78
CA LYS A 182 -7.12 2.03 -19.60
C LYS A 182 -6.24 0.89 -19.03
N PRO A 183 -5.77 0.92 -17.76
CA PRO A 183 -5.05 -0.22 -17.18
C PRO A 183 -5.91 -1.48 -17.09
N ARG A 184 -7.21 -1.37 -16.79
CA ARG A 184 -8.12 -2.51 -16.76
C ARG A 184 -8.26 -3.18 -18.13
N THR A 185 -8.39 -2.40 -19.21
CA THR A 185 -8.42 -2.95 -20.58
C THR A 185 -7.09 -3.63 -20.94
N LYS A 186 -5.95 -3.06 -20.52
CA LYS A 186 -4.64 -3.70 -20.72
C LYS A 186 -4.58 -5.05 -19.99
N LEU A 187 -5.07 -5.12 -18.75
CA LEU A 187 -5.14 -6.33 -17.95
C LEU A 187 -5.86 -7.46 -18.71
N PHE A 188 -7.12 -7.24 -19.12
CA PHE A 188 -7.91 -8.24 -19.86
C PHE A 188 -7.31 -8.60 -21.22
N LYS A 189 -6.65 -7.65 -21.89
CA LYS A 189 -5.96 -7.94 -23.15
C LYS A 189 -4.74 -8.85 -22.97
N THR A 190 -4.05 -8.73 -21.84
CA THR A 190 -2.82 -9.48 -21.56
C THR A 190 -3.13 -10.87 -20.99
N TRP A 191 -4.15 -10.98 -20.14
CA TRP A 191 -4.39 -12.16 -19.31
C TRP A 191 -5.70 -12.89 -19.61
N GLY A 192 -6.52 -12.39 -20.55
CA GLY A 192 -7.79 -12.99 -20.91
C GLY A 192 -8.93 -12.71 -19.92
N GLY A 193 -9.85 -13.67 -19.81
CA GLY A 193 -10.96 -13.62 -18.85
C GLY A 193 -10.57 -14.16 -17.47
N PHE A 194 -11.49 -14.04 -16.54
CA PHE A 194 -11.27 -14.59 -15.19
C PHE A 194 -11.13 -16.10 -15.18
N GLU A 195 -11.82 -16.77 -16.10
CA GLU A 195 -11.84 -18.23 -16.27
C GLU A 195 -10.46 -18.79 -16.64
N GLU A 196 -9.57 -17.96 -17.17
CA GLU A 196 -8.20 -18.33 -17.54
C GLU A 196 -7.23 -18.23 -16.35
N ASP A 197 -7.66 -17.62 -15.23
CA ASP A 197 -6.82 -17.48 -14.04
C ASP A 197 -6.81 -18.77 -13.20
N VAL A 198 -5.63 -19.22 -12.82
CA VAL A 198 -5.41 -20.46 -12.05
C VAL A 198 -6.02 -20.45 -10.66
N PHE A 199 -6.34 -19.27 -10.13
CA PHE A 199 -7.01 -19.11 -8.83
C PHE A 199 -8.52 -18.97 -8.96
N PHE A 200 -9.07 -19.01 -10.19
CA PHE A 200 -10.50 -18.87 -10.40
C PHE A 200 -11.19 -20.22 -10.41
N GLU A 201 -12.17 -20.41 -9.55
CA GLU A 201 -12.97 -21.62 -9.43
C GLU A 201 -14.46 -21.28 -9.22
N LYS A 202 -15.33 -21.75 -10.08
CA LYS A 202 -16.80 -21.67 -9.89
C LYS A 202 -17.29 -20.30 -9.39
N ASP A 203 -17.07 -19.25 -10.16
CA ASP A 203 -17.49 -17.86 -9.87
C ASP A 203 -16.82 -17.20 -8.67
N LYS A 204 -15.64 -17.64 -8.28
CA LYS A 204 -14.86 -17.05 -7.20
C LYS A 204 -13.36 -17.23 -7.40
N PHE A 205 -12.57 -16.31 -6.86
CA PHE A 205 -11.14 -16.52 -6.68
C PHE A 205 -10.89 -17.23 -5.36
N VAL A 206 -10.03 -18.24 -5.39
CA VAL A 206 -9.67 -19.06 -4.22
C VAL A 206 -8.20 -18.89 -3.94
N LEU A 207 -7.89 -18.19 -2.85
CA LEU A 207 -6.52 -17.87 -2.45
C LEU A 207 -6.14 -18.62 -1.19
N GLN A 208 -4.86 -18.97 -1.07
CA GLN A 208 -4.34 -19.53 0.15
C GLN A 208 -4.34 -18.49 1.26
N GLY A 209 -5.05 -18.75 2.34
CA GLY A 209 -5.17 -17.80 3.42
C GLY A 209 -6.00 -18.30 4.57
N TYR A 210 -5.93 -17.60 5.68
CA TYR A 210 -6.61 -17.93 6.90
C TYR A 210 -7.30 -16.71 7.49
N LYS A 211 -8.59 -16.85 7.76
CA LYS A 211 -9.40 -15.85 8.46
C LYS A 211 -9.62 -16.29 9.90
N ASN A 212 -9.32 -15.43 10.83
CA ASN A 212 -9.59 -15.64 12.26
C ASN A 212 -10.13 -14.33 12.86
N ASN A 213 -11.43 -14.31 13.15
CA ASN A 213 -12.13 -13.11 13.63
C ASN A 213 -11.90 -11.91 12.68
N ASN A 214 -11.20 -10.91 13.16
CA ASN A 214 -10.90 -9.68 12.40
C ASN A 214 -9.55 -9.71 11.68
N PHE A 215 -8.85 -10.85 11.71
CA PHE A 215 -7.58 -11.05 11.03
C PHE A 215 -7.76 -11.83 9.74
N PHE A 216 -7.03 -11.40 8.72
CA PHE A 216 -6.83 -12.11 7.49
C PHE A 216 -5.34 -12.31 7.31
N VAL A 217 -4.88 -13.53 7.15
CA VAL A 217 -3.51 -13.82 6.74
C VAL A 217 -3.57 -14.49 5.39
N LEU A 218 -2.95 -13.88 4.41
CA LEU A 218 -2.96 -14.29 3.02
C LEU A 218 -1.54 -14.63 2.59
N VAL A 219 -1.40 -15.63 1.75
CA VAL A 219 -0.19 -15.83 0.97
C VAL A 219 -0.38 -15.09 -0.34
N GLN A 220 0.60 -14.25 -0.69
CA GLN A 220 0.56 -13.56 -1.98
C GLN A 220 0.52 -14.60 -3.10
N PRO A 221 -0.47 -14.56 -4.00
CA PRO A 221 -0.53 -15.47 -5.13
C PRO A 221 0.70 -15.29 -6.02
N SER A 222 1.09 -16.35 -6.72
CA SER A 222 2.17 -16.30 -7.69
C SER A 222 1.81 -15.32 -8.82
N ARG A 223 2.82 -14.64 -9.34
CA ARG A 223 2.69 -13.80 -10.53
C ARG A 223 2.91 -14.65 -11.78
N GLY A 224 2.16 -14.38 -12.83
CA GLY A 224 2.33 -15.03 -14.14
C GLY A 224 1.78 -16.44 -14.23
N LEU A 225 1.95 -17.04 -15.39
CA LEU A 225 1.57 -18.41 -15.67
C LEU A 225 2.45 -19.38 -14.89
N LEU A 226 1.87 -20.47 -14.38
CA LEU A 226 2.58 -21.44 -13.53
C LEU A 226 3.72 -22.18 -14.24
N GLU A 227 3.79 -22.13 -15.57
CA GLU A 227 4.69 -22.97 -16.38
C GLU A 227 6.13 -22.43 -16.44
N ASP A 228 6.35 -21.10 -16.38
CA ASP A 228 7.71 -20.53 -16.41
C ASP A 228 7.98 -19.52 -15.29
N LYS A 229 8.04 -20.04 -14.08
CA LYS A 229 8.09 -19.31 -12.83
C LYS A 229 9.32 -18.37 -12.65
N LYS A 230 10.37 -18.52 -13.44
CA LYS A 230 11.59 -17.69 -13.31
C LYS A 230 11.60 -16.49 -14.25
N ALA A 231 11.11 -16.65 -15.47
CA ALA A 231 11.04 -15.58 -16.45
C ALA A 231 9.99 -14.52 -16.03
N ASP A 232 8.84 -14.97 -15.58
CA ASP A 232 7.68 -14.12 -15.27
C ASP A 232 7.90 -13.19 -14.06
N TYR A 233 8.73 -13.57 -13.08
CA TYR A 233 8.93 -12.79 -11.87
C TYR A 233 9.61 -11.44 -12.12
N HIS A 234 10.48 -11.37 -13.11
CA HIS A 234 11.23 -10.17 -13.48
C HIS A 234 10.63 -9.41 -14.65
N ASP A 235 9.64 -9.97 -15.31
CA ASP A 235 8.95 -9.32 -16.41
C ASP A 235 7.87 -8.37 -15.87
N LEU A 236 8.08 -7.07 -16.08
CA LEU A 236 7.14 -6.03 -15.67
C LEU A 236 5.84 -6.04 -16.48
N GLU A 237 5.79 -6.75 -17.60
CA GLU A 237 4.58 -6.89 -18.42
C GLU A 237 3.68 -8.04 -17.96
N THR A 238 4.22 -8.97 -17.17
CA THR A 238 3.50 -10.15 -16.64
C THR A 238 2.93 -9.91 -15.24
N VAL A 239 2.25 -8.80 -15.00
CA VAL A 239 1.51 -8.60 -13.76
C VAL A 239 0.14 -9.26 -13.92
N SER A 240 -0.05 -10.41 -13.24
CA SER A 240 -1.34 -11.09 -13.14
C SER A 240 -2.41 -10.26 -12.41
N TYR A 241 -3.65 -10.72 -12.51
CA TYR A 241 -4.83 -10.14 -11.84
C TYR A 241 -4.64 -9.82 -10.36
#